data_469b4f3bb8c53c3e69357549f2c63b5a
#
_entry.id   469b4f3bb8c53c3e69357549f2c63b5a
#
_cell.length_a   1.000
_cell.length_b   1.000
_cell.length_c   1.000
_cell.angle_alpha   90.00
_cell.angle_beta   90.00
_cell.angle_gamma   90.00
#
_symmetry.space_group_name_H-M   'P 1'
#
loop_
_entity.id
_entity.type
_entity.pdbx_description
1 polymer ?
#
loop_
_entity_poly.entity_id
_entity_poly.type
_entity_poly.pdbx_seq_one_letter_code
_entity_poly.pdbx_strand_id
1 'polypeptide(L)'
;MACTASGARQALPCAAPVRLSKGQYIAAAPVCRQQRSSAISSVPRSSRLVATASAAPMPSFGYGPQGGDARIKVVGCGGGGGNAVNRMISSGLSGVEFWAVNTDAQALENHQAMNKLQIGAQLTRGLGTGGKPELGEEAAQESHQEIAAAVAGADMVFITAGMGGGTGTGAAPVVARLSKDMGILTVGVVTYPFSFEGRRRALQATDGIETLRKNVDTLIVIPNDRLLDVVGESTPLQDAFLLADDVLRQGVQGISDIITIPGLVNVDFADVKAIMSNSGTAMLGVGVSSGKNRAEEAALAATSAPLIERSIERATGIVYNITGGKDLTLQEVNRVSEVVTSLADPSANVIFGAVIDDQYEGEIHVTIIATGFSQTFEENLWGGKSSTVSSASNGNGRPVPVQQAAPQQQMPPPQLRQLQQAAAAEPARPSKRGWW
;
A
#
# COMPACT_ATOMS: atom_id res chain seq x y z
N MET A 1 18.70 -67.67 17.00
CA MET A 1 18.16 -67.93 15.64
C MET A 1 18.34 -66.64 14.86
N ALA A 2 19.21 -66.70 13.89
CA ALA A 2 19.62 -65.57 13.04
C ALA A 2 18.58 -65.31 11.94
N CYS A 3 18.30 -64.06 11.61
CA CYS A 3 17.72 -63.68 10.35
C CYS A 3 18.45 -62.45 9.80
N THR A 4 19.14 -62.68 8.72
CA THR A 4 19.89 -61.73 7.90
C THR A 4 18.92 -60.93 7.04
N ALA A 5 19.04 -59.59 7.00
CA ALA A 5 18.36 -58.72 6.06
C ALA A 5 19.38 -58.14 5.06
N SER A 6 19.24 -58.56 3.81
CA SER A 6 19.93 -58.08 2.61
C SER A 6 19.35 -56.73 2.18
N GLY A 7 20.16 -55.68 2.14
CA GLY A 7 19.79 -54.37 1.61
C GLY A 7 20.20 -54.20 0.13
N ALA A 8 19.23 -54.22 -0.75
CA ALA A 8 19.42 -53.85 -2.16
C ALA A 8 19.48 -52.34 -2.34
N ARG A 9 20.62 -51.82 -2.83
CA ARG A 9 20.79 -50.44 -3.30
C ARG A 9 20.23 -50.31 -4.72
N GLN A 10 19.13 -49.58 -4.88
CA GLN A 10 18.65 -49.18 -6.18
C GLN A 10 19.49 -48.00 -6.70
N ALA A 11 20.08 -48.18 -7.85
CA ALA A 11 20.76 -47.14 -8.61
C ALA A 11 19.74 -46.29 -9.35
N LEU A 12 19.85 -44.94 -9.22
CA LEU A 12 19.08 -43.98 -9.98
C LEU A 12 19.65 -43.86 -11.41
N PRO A 13 18.82 -43.69 -12.43
CA PRO A 13 19.28 -43.61 -13.82
C PRO A 13 19.89 -42.23 -14.12
N CYS A 14 20.99 -42.27 -14.86
CA CYS A 14 21.65 -41.09 -15.47
C CYS A 14 20.68 -40.32 -16.38
N ALA A 15 20.61 -39.02 -16.21
CA ALA A 15 19.91 -38.13 -17.11
C ALA A 15 20.62 -38.00 -18.46
N ALA A 16 19.88 -38.13 -19.56
CA ALA A 16 20.36 -37.97 -20.93
C ALA A 16 20.63 -36.48 -21.26
N PRO A 17 21.61 -36.16 -22.11
CA PRO A 17 21.93 -34.78 -22.43
C PRO A 17 20.93 -34.18 -23.42
N VAL A 18 20.47 -32.96 -23.11
CA VAL A 18 19.64 -32.12 -23.99
C VAL A 18 20.50 -31.54 -25.11
N ARG A 19 20.11 -31.77 -26.37
CA ARG A 19 20.76 -31.30 -27.57
C ARG A 19 20.40 -29.83 -27.86
N LEU A 20 21.33 -28.92 -27.67
CA LEU A 20 21.21 -27.55 -28.18
C LEU A 20 21.97 -27.44 -29.52
N SER A 21 21.32 -26.87 -30.53
CA SER A 21 21.85 -26.66 -31.87
C SER A 21 22.91 -25.56 -31.88
N LYS A 22 24.09 -25.93 -32.29
CA LYS A 22 25.33 -25.25 -32.71
C LYS A 22 26.49 -25.51 -31.77
N GLY A 23 27.31 -26.45 -32.22
CA GLY A 23 28.58 -26.98 -31.82
C GLY A 23 29.55 -26.06 -31.13
N GLN A 24 29.66 -26.24 -29.83
CA GLN A 24 30.93 -26.06 -29.10
C GLN A 24 30.82 -26.91 -27.81
N TYR A 25 31.70 -27.90 -27.71
CA TYR A 25 31.87 -28.76 -26.55
C TYR A 25 32.94 -28.13 -25.64
N ILE A 26 32.59 -27.86 -24.38
CA ILE A 26 33.61 -27.59 -23.35
C ILE A 26 33.58 -28.80 -22.40
N ALA A 27 34.69 -29.55 -22.42
CA ALA A 27 34.93 -30.68 -21.55
C ALA A 27 35.35 -30.21 -20.16
N ALA A 28 34.57 -30.56 -19.12
CA ALA A 28 34.98 -30.38 -17.73
C ALA A 28 35.81 -31.59 -17.28
N ALA A 29 37.06 -31.33 -16.85
CA ALA A 29 37.94 -32.33 -16.28
C ALA A 29 37.61 -32.57 -14.78
N PRO A 30 37.70 -33.81 -14.25
CA PRO A 30 37.48 -34.09 -12.84
C PRO A 30 38.71 -33.75 -12.00
N VAL A 31 38.50 -32.91 -10.96
CA VAL A 31 39.53 -32.61 -9.95
C VAL A 31 39.56 -33.73 -8.93
N CYS A 32 40.62 -34.54 -8.98
CA CYS A 32 40.95 -35.56 -8.00
C CYS A 32 41.64 -34.90 -6.80
N ARG A 33 41.00 -34.90 -5.61
CA ARG A 33 41.59 -34.38 -4.38
C ARG A 33 42.27 -35.50 -3.60
N GLN A 34 43.59 -35.59 -3.68
CA GLN A 34 44.43 -36.49 -2.86
C GLN A 34 44.42 -36.02 -1.39
N GLN A 35 43.99 -36.91 -0.51
CA GLN A 35 44.26 -36.78 0.94
C GLN A 35 45.70 -37.17 1.22
N ARG A 36 46.48 -36.25 1.77
CA ARG A 36 47.77 -36.55 2.39
C ARG A 36 47.57 -36.65 3.90
N SER A 37 47.76 -37.84 4.41
CA SER A 37 48.00 -38.10 5.83
C SER A 37 49.45 -37.78 6.16
N SER A 38 49.71 -36.90 7.11
CA SER A 38 51.01 -36.71 7.71
C SER A 38 50.91 -36.93 9.21
N ALA A 39 51.50 -38.02 9.66
CA ALA A 39 51.81 -38.30 11.05
C ALA A 39 52.95 -37.37 11.51
N ILE A 40 52.80 -36.68 12.60
CA ILE A 40 53.88 -35.97 13.26
C ILE A 40 54.00 -36.47 14.72
N SER A 41 55.17 -36.94 14.99
CA SER A 41 55.72 -37.48 16.23
C SER A 41 55.71 -36.50 17.41
N SER A 42 55.46 -37.05 18.54
CA SER A 42 55.50 -36.45 19.87
C SER A 42 56.93 -36.07 20.32
N VAL A 43 57.13 -34.83 20.79
CA VAL A 43 58.29 -34.39 21.57
C VAL A 43 57.78 -33.80 22.87
N PRO A 44 58.27 -34.23 24.07
CA PRO A 44 57.86 -33.64 25.33
C PRO A 44 58.65 -32.35 25.63
N ARG A 45 57.94 -31.27 25.92
CA ARG A 45 58.53 -30.02 26.39
C ARG A 45 58.08 -29.68 27.79
N SER A 46 59.10 -29.49 28.63
CA SER A 46 59.15 -29.10 30.04
C SER A 46 58.13 -27.99 30.43
N SER A 47 57.59 -28.22 31.61
CA SER A 47 56.74 -27.31 32.40
C SER A 47 57.46 -25.97 32.69
N ARG A 48 56.86 -24.88 32.13
CA ARG A 48 57.01 -23.54 32.74
C ARG A 48 55.65 -23.14 33.27
N LEU A 49 55.55 -22.99 34.57
CA LEU A 49 54.45 -22.37 35.26
C LEU A 49 54.42 -20.90 34.89
N VAL A 50 53.46 -20.56 33.97
CA VAL A 50 53.07 -19.21 33.78
C VAL A 50 51.76 -19.03 34.55
N ALA A 51 51.81 -18.15 35.56
CA ALA A 51 50.70 -17.76 36.38
C ALA A 51 49.67 -17.04 35.37
N THR A 52 48.63 -17.75 35.01
CA THR A 52 47.48 -17.14 34.35
C THR A 52 46.69 -16.38 35.40
N ALA A 53 46.86 -15.06 35.44
CA ALA A 53 45.89 -14.19 36.08
C ALA A 53 44.54 -14.50 35.45
N SER A 54 43.64 -15.09 36.23
CA SER A 54 42.25 -15.24 35.88
C SER A 54 41.66 -13.84 35.77
N ALA A 55 41.62 -13.29 34.54
CA ALA A 55 40.77 -12.16 34.26
C ALA A 55 39.34 -12.66 34.46
N ALA A 56 38.69 -12.14 35.49
CA ALA A 56 37.23 -12.31 35.61
C ALA A 56 36.59 -11.97 34.29
N PRO A 57 35.62 -12.76 33.79
CA PRO A 57 34.90 -12.40 32.58
C PRO A 57 34.27 -11.04 32.86
N MET A 58 34.70 -10.02 32.11
CA MET A 58 33.98 -8.77 32.02
C MET A 58 32.53 -9.14 31.77
N PRO A 59 31.53 -8.55 32.45
CA PRO A 59 30.16 -8.75 32.07
C PRO A 59 30.07 -8.35 30.60
N SER A 60 29.86 -9.33 29.75
CA SER A 60 29.37 -9.06 28.42
C SER A 60 28.08 -8.30 28.68
N PHE A 61 28.10 -7.01 28.43
CA PHE A 61 26.87 -6.29 28.12
C PHE A 61 26.33 -7.02 26.90
N GLY A 62 25.50 -8.02 27.16
CA GLY A 62 24.67 -8.61 26.15
C GLY A 62 23.83 -7.47 25.64
N TYR A 63 24.23 -6.95 24.49
CA TYR A 63 23.25 -6.45 23.56
C TYR A 63 22.40 -7.69 23.29
N GLY A 64 21.32 -7.85 24.07
CA GLY A 64 20.17 -8.64 23.61
C GLY A 64 19.76 -8.12 22.25
N PRO A 65 18.91 -8.78 21.49
CA PRO A 65 18.40 -8.25 20.26
C PRO A 65 17.60 -6.97 20.61
N GLN A 66 18.33 -5.91 20.82
CA GLN A 66 17.87 -4.53 20.88
C GLN A 66 18.10 -4.02 19.48
N GLY A 67 17.33 -4.60 18.56
CA GLY A 67 17.02 -3.91 17.37
C GLY A 67 16.25 -2.67 17.80
N GLY A 68 16.84 -1.50 17.63
CA GLY A 68 16.13 -0.24 17.67
C GLY A 68 15.18 -0.09 16.48
N ASP A 69 14.91 -1.18 15.76
CA ASP A 69 14.05 -1.19 14.60
C ASP A 69 12.59 -1.21 15.04
N ALA A 70 11.81 -0.27 14.54
CA ALA A 70 10.38 -0.21 14.79
C ALA A 70 9.69 -1.48 14.25
N ARG A 71 8.88 -2.11 15.07
CA ARG A 71 8.11 -3.30 14.69
C ARG A 71 6.85 -2.88 13.92
N ILE A 72 6.89 -3.07 12.64
CA ILE A 72 5.79 -2.71 11.72
C ILE A 72 5.01 -3.96 11.35
N LYS A 73 3.68 -3.92 11.52
CA LYS A 73 2.77 -4.97 11.06
C LYS A 73 1.84 -4.45 9.97
N VAL A 74 1.61 -5.27 8.96
CA VAL A 74 0.66 -4.98 7.87
C VAL A 74 -0.48 -5.98 7.96
N VAL A 75 -1.68 -5.49 8.23
CA VAL A 75 -2.89 -6.29 8.39
C VAL A 75 -3.81 -6.10 7.20
N GLY A 76 -3.91 -7.11 6.35
CA GLY A 76 -4.84 -7.13 5.22
C GLY A 76 -6.22 -7.62 5.63
N CYS A 77 -7.22 -6.74 5.60
CA CYS A 77 -8.59 -7.05 5.98
C CYS A 77 -9.45 -7.39 4.76
N GLY A 78 -10.04 -8.59 4.76
CA GLY A 78 -10.93 -9.09 3.70
C GLY A 78 -10.20 -9.43 2.40
N GLY A 79 -10.95 -9.68 1.32
CA GLY A 79 -10.38 -10.11 0.04
C GLY A 79 -9.45 -9.07 -0.59
N GLY A 80 -9.88 -7.81 -0.70
CA GLY A 80 -9.05 -6.74 -1.29
C GLY A 80 -7.77 -6.48 -0.50
N GLY A 81 -7.87 -6.35 0.84
CA GLY A 81 -6.69 -6.19 1.68
C GLY A 81 -5.75 -7.39 1.63
N GLY A 82 -6.30 -8.62 1.56
CA GLY A 82 -5.53 -9.84 1.37
C GLY A 82 -4.76 -9.86 0.05
N ASN A 83 -5.39 -9.46 -1.05
CA ASN A 83 -4.72 -9.37 -2.36
C ASN A 83 -3.55 -8.37 -2.33
N ALA A 84 -3.76 -7.20 -1.72
CA ALA A 84 -2.71 -6.22 -1.55
C ALA A 84 -1.52 -6.77 -0.74
N VAL A 85 -1.78 -7.48 0.37
CA VAL A 85 -0.72 -8.15 1.16
C VAL A 85 0.00 -9.23 0.35
N ASN A 86 -0.71 -10.05 -0.43
CA ASN A 86 -0.08 -11.01 -1.33
C ASN A 86 0.85 -10.32 -2.34
N ARG A 87 0.44 -9.17 -2.86
CA ARG A 87 1.26 -8.38 -3.77
C ARG A 87 2.51 -7.84 -3.08
N MET A 88 2.39 -7.33 -1.86
CA MET A 88 3.52 -6.85 -1.06
C MET A 88 4.55 -7.96 -0.79
N ILE A 89 4.08 -9.17 -0.45
CA ILE A 89 4.94 -10.34 -0.25
C ILE A 89 5.62 -10.75 -1.55
N SER A 90 4.88 -10.77 -2.67
CA SER A 90 5.42 -11.15 -3.98
C SER A 90 6.45 -10.15 -4.51
N SER A 91 6.35 -8.87 -4.15
CA SER A 91 7.34 -7.84 -4.50
C SER A 91 8.57 -7.82 -3.59
N GLY A 92 8.61 -8.69 -2.57
CA GLY A 92 9.77 -8.82 -1.69
C GLY A 92 9.90 -7.72 -0.63
N LEU A 93 8.81 -7.02 -0.27
CA LEU A 93 8.82 -6.02 0.79
C LEU A 93 9.29 -6.67 2.10
N SER A 94 10.38 -6.15 2.67
CA SER A 94 11.04 -6.67 3.87
C SER A 94 10.90 -5.70 5.05
N GLY A 95 11.25 -6.16 6.26
CA GLY A 95 11.19 -5.32 7.47
C GLY A 95 9.80 -5.19 8.09
N VAL A 96 8.77 -5.84 7.54
CA VAL A 96 7.39 -5.80 8.03
C VAL A 96 6.83 -7.20 8.26
N GLU A 97 5.94 -7.34 9.25
CA GLU A 97 5.23 -8.59 9.54
C GLU A 97 3.84 -8.57 8.91
N PHE A 98 3.55 -9.55 8.05
CA PHE A 98 2.29 -9.62 7.30
C PHE A 98 1.25 -10.50 7.99
N TRP A 99 0.03 -9.96 8.12
CA TRP A 99 -1.15 -10.63 8.63
C TRP A 99 -2.30 -10.59 7.62
N ALA A 100 -2.95 -11.71 7.39
CA ALA A 100 -4.16 -11.79 6.59
C ALA A 100 -5.36 -12.07 7.51
N VAL A 101 -6.33 -11.17 7.53
CA VAL A 101 -7.55 -11.26 8.34
C VAL A 101 -8.75 -11.38 7.41
N ASN A 102 -9.49 -12.47 7.50
CA ASN A 102 -10.66 -12.67 6.64
C ASN A 102 -11.72 -13.54 7.33
N THR A 103 -12.97 -13.39 6.91
CA THR A 103 -14.10 -14.26 7.28
C THR A 103 -14.23 -15.46 6.35
N ASP A 104 -13.56 -15.46 5.19
CA ASP A 104 -13.55 -16.54 4.22
C ASP A 104 -12.34 -17.45 4.46
N ALA A 105 -12.60 -18.68 4.90
CA ALA A 105 -11.56 -19.66 5.19
C ALA A 105 -10.81 -20.11 3.93
N GLN A 106 -11.51 -20.26 2.80
CA GLN A 106 -10.92 -20.70 1.54
C GLN A 106 -9.93 -19.65 0.99
N ALA A 107 -10.28 -18.38 1.12
CA ALA A 107 -9.39 -17.29 0.73
C ALA A 107 -8.12 -17.26 1.60
N LEU A 108 -8.23 -17.56 2.91
CA LEU A 108 -7.09 -17.63 3.82
C LEU A 108 -6.17 -18.83 3.55
N GLU A 109 -6.72 -19.99 3.19
CA GLU A 109 -5.91 -21.16 2.86
C GLU A 109 -4.92 -20.88 1.72
N ASN A 110 -5.39 -20.18 0.69
CA ASN A 110 -4.60 -19.85 -0.50
C ASN A 110 -3.71 -18.60 -0.33
N HIS A 111 -3.77 -17.94 0.82
CA HIS A 111 -3.03 -16.70 1.06
C HIS A 111 -1.54 -16.96 1.31
N GLN A 112 -0.65 -16.04 0.87
CA GLN A 112 0.80 -16.19 1.01
C GLN A 112 1.34 -15.74 2.38
N ALA A 113 0.60 -14.94 3.14
CA ALA A 113 1.04 -14.50 4.46
C ALA A 113 1.26 -15.68 5.42
N MET A 114 2.32 -15.59 6.21
CA MET A 114 2.62 -16.59 7.25
C MET A 114 1.58 -16.55 8.36
N ASN A 115 1.15 -15.36 8.75
CA ASN A 115 0.18 -15.16 9.82
C ASN A 115 -1.21 -14.97 9.20
N LYS A 116 -2.11 -15.87 9.52
CA LYS A 116 -3.49 -15.89 9.01
C LYS A 116 -4.46 -15.95 10.17
N LEU A 117 -5.44 -15.08 10.16
CA LEU A 117 -6.47 -15.01 11.18
C LEU A 117 -7.86 -15.08 10.55
N GLN A 118 -8.59 -16.13 10.83
CA GLN A 118 -9.98 -16.24 10.46
C GLN A 118 -10.83 -15.59 11.55
N ILE A 119 -11.64 -14.60 11.19
CA ILE A 119 -12.56 -13.91 12.09
C ILE A 119 -14.00 -14.35 11.89
N GLY A 120 -14.82 -14.30 12.96
CA GLY A 120 -16.22 -14.64 12.90
C GLY A 120 -16.51 -16.09 12.50
N ALA A 121 -15.73 -17.02 13.01
CA ALA A 121 -15.84 -18.44 12.64
C ALA A 121 -17.23 -19.04 12.99
N GLN A 122 -17.87 -18.60 14.07
CA GLN A 122 -19.20 -19.06 14.46
C GLN A 122 -20.27 -18.37 13.63
N LEU A 123 -20.14 -17.05 13.40
CA LEU A 123 -21.10 -16.24 12.68
C LEU A 123 -21.16 -16.56 11.19
N THR A 124 -20.00 -16.64 10.53
CA THR A 124 -19.90 -16.82 9.06
C THR A 124 -19.66 -18.24 8.62
N ARG A 125 -19.22 -19.11 9.52
CA ARG A 125 -18.83 -20.52 9.23
C ARG A 125 -17.78 -20.64 8.12
N GLY A 126 -16.94 -19.62 7.93
CA GLY A 126 -15.93 -19.59 6.89
C GLY A 126 -16.43 -19.26 5.48
N LEU A 127 -17.70 -18.86 5.31
CA LEU A 127 -18.32 -18.57 4.00
C LEU A 127 -18.28 -17.08 3.62
N GLY A 128 -17.63 -16.24 4.41
CA GLY A 128 -17.60 -14.80 4.20
C GLY A 128 -18.87 -14.08 4.66
N THR A 129 -18.92 -12.76 4.46
CA THR A 129 -20.01 -11.88 4.95
C THR A 129 -21.08 -11.58 3.89
N GLY A 130 -20.94 -12.07 2.64
CA GLY A 130 -21.90 -11.83 1.56
C GLY A 130 -22.08 -10.34 1.21
N GLY A 131 -21.04 -9.52 1.40
CA GLY A 131 -21.04 -8.08 1.09
C GLY A 131 -21.82 -7.21 2.08
N LYS A 132 -22.03 -7.68 3.32
CA LYS A 132 -22.67 -6.92 4.40
C LYS A 132 -21.61 -6.46 5.40
N PRO A 133 -21.36 -5.13 5.54
CA PRO A 133 -20.37 -4.62 6.48
C PRO A 133 -20.71 -4.91 7.95
N GLU A 134 -22.00 -4.91 8.31
CA GLU A 134 -22.46 -5.18 9.67
C GLU A 134 -22.00 -6.57 10.15
N LEU A 135 -22.12 -7.60 9.28
CA LEU A 135 -21.63 -8.95 9.59
C LEU A 135 -20.10 -9.01 9.69
N GLY A 136 -19.40 -8.13 8.95
CA GLY A 136 -17.93 -8.00 9.04
C GLY A 136 -17.50 -7.39 10.36
N GLU A 137 -18.23 -6.41 10.86
CA GLU A 137 -18.01 -5.79 12.16
C GLU A 137 -18.29 -6.78 13.30
N GLU A 138 -19.44 -7.46 13.28
CA GLU A 138 -19.79 -8.48 14.27
C GLU A 138 -18.76 -9.63 14.29
N ALA A 139 -18.29 -10.08 13.13
CA ALA A 139 -17.27 -11.10 13.01
C ALA A 139 -15.93 -10.67 13.63
N ALA A 140 -15.55 -9.40 13.47
CA ALA A 140 -14.35 -8.85 14.09
C ALA A 140 -14.53 -8.66 15.61
N GLN A 141 -15.73 -8.33 16.07
CA GLN A 141 -16.05 -8.24 17.50
C GLN A 141 -16.03 -9.63 18.17
N GLU A 142 -16.52 -10.68 17.49
CA GLU A 142 -16.41 -12.07 17.97
C GLU A 142 -14.96 -12.45 18.22
N SER A 143 -14.06 -12.11 17.30
CA SER A 143 -12.63 -12.48 17.35
C SER A 143 -11.73 -11.38 17.96
N HIS A 144 -12.29 -10.50 18.78
CA HIS A 144 -11.61 -9.34 19.36
C HIS A 144 -10.28 -9.70 20.07
N GLN A 145 -10.25 -10.78 20.86
CA GLN A 145 -9.04 -11.20 21.59
C GLN A 145 -7.94 -11.67 20.66
N GLU A 146 -8.29 -12.39 19.61
CA GLU A 146 -7.36 -12.90 18.60
C GLU A 146 -6.75 -11.74 17.78
N ILE A 147 -7.57 -10.77 17.40
CA ILE A 147 -7.13 -9.55 16.71
C ILE A 147 -6.19 -8.74 17.61
N ALA A 148 -6.55 -8.55 18.89
CA ALA A 148 -5.70 -7.85 19.84
C ALA A 148 -4.34 -8.54 20.01
N ALA A 149 -4.31 -9.87 20.09
CA ALA A 149 -3.07 -10.65 20.14
C ALA A 149 -2.24 -10.51 18.85
N ALA A 150 -2.90 -10.45 17.69
CA ALA A 150 -2.23 -10.30 16.40
C ALA A 150 -1.50 -8.96 16.26
N VAL A 151 -2.12 -7.85 16.71
CA VAL A 151 -1.50 -6.52 16.62
C VAL A 151 -0.59 -6.19 17.80
N ALA A 152 -0.68 -6.94 18.90
CA ALA A 152 0.13 -6.70 20.10
C ALA A 152 1.62 -6.67 19.81
N GLY A 153 2.33 -5.77 20.49
CA GLY A 153 3.77 -5.61 20.41
C GLY A 153 4.29 -4.95 19.13
N ALA A 154 3.42 -4.41 18.26
CA ALA A 154 3.83 -3.55 17.18
C ALA A 154 4.00 -2.10 17.65
N ASP A 155 4.89 -1.37 17.02
CA ASP A 155 5.06 0.07 17.18
C ASP A 155 4.19 0.83 16.17
N MET A 156 3.94 0.20 14.99
CA MET A 156 3.08 0.71 13.92
C MET A 156 2.27 -0.42 13.28
N VAL A 157 1.02 -0.13 12.94
CA VAL A 157 0.13 -1.06 12.23
C VAL A 157 -0.43 -0.38 11.00
N PHE A 158 -0.18 -0.97 9.84
CA PHE A 158 -0.88 -0.66 8.61
C PHE A 158 -2.11 -1.54 8.47
N ILE A 159 -3.24 -0.93 8.20
CA ILE A 159 -4.49 -1.64 7.92
C ILE A 159 -4.82 -1.42 6.45
N THR A 160 -4.71 -2.46 5.64
CA THR A 160 -5.07 -2.40 4.23
C THR A 160 -6.38 -3.12 3.98
N ALA A 161 -7.29 -2.44 3.25
CA ALA A 161 -8.60 -2.99 2.94
C ALA A 161 -9.17 -2.40 1.63
N GLY A 162 -9.89 -3.22 0.86
CA GLY A 162 -10.76 -2.71 -0.20
C GLY A 162 -12.12 -2.35 0.39
N MET A 163 -12.51 -1.08 0.29
CA MET A 163 -13.79 -0.60 0.82
C MET A 163 -14.96 -0.93 -0.11
N GLY A 164 -16.17 -1.02 0.44
CA GLY A 164 -17.37 -1.41 -0.30
C GLY A 164 -17.67 -2.92 -0.29
N GLY A 165 -16.74 -3.73 0.25
CA GLY A 165 -16.99 -5.15 0.58
C GLY A 165 -17.58 -5.33 1.97
N GLY A 166 -17.88 -6.56 2.37
CA GLY A 166 -18.40 -6.83 3.70
C GLY A 166 -17.32 -6.90 4.76
N THR A 167 -16.37 -7.82 4.61
CA THR A 167 -15.31 -8.07 5.62
C THR A 167 -14.35 -6.87 5.72
N GLY A 168 -13.82 -6.35 4.61
CA GLY A 168 -12.87 -5.23 4.62
C GLY A 168 -13.49 -3.98 5.25
N THR A 169 -14.70 -3.61 4.82
CA THR A 169 -15.40 -2.41 5.29
C THR A 169 -15.81 -2.51 6.75
N GLY A 170 -16.28 -3.69 7.21
CA GLY A 170 -16.74 -3.88 8.58
C GLY A 170 -15.63 -4.19 9.59
N ALA A 171 -14.67 -5.03 9.24
CA ALA A 171 -13.64 -5.46 10.17
C ALA A 171 -12.49 -4.45 10.32
N ALA A 172 -12.10 -3.73 9.27
CA ALA A 172 -10.98 -2.79 9.33
C ALA A 172 -11.14 -1.71 10.42
N PRO A 173 -12.32 -1.08 10.62
CA PRO A 173 -12.51 -0.12 11.71
C PRO A 173 -12.36 -0.74 13.12
N VAL A 174 -12.72 -2.00 13.29
CA VAL A 174 -12.59 -2.71 14.58
C VAL A 174 -11.12 -3.00 14.87
N VAL A 175 -10.38 -3.51 13.87
CA VAL A 175 -8.91 -3.72 13.97
C VAL A 175 -8.20 -2.40 14.28
N ALA A 176 -8.58 -1.32 13.60
CA ALA A 176 -8.02 0.01 13.79
C ALA A 176 -8.23 0.52 15.22
N ARG A 177 -9.46 0.42 15.73
CA ARG A 177 -9.78 0.83 17.09
C ARG A 177 -8.95 0.07 18.11
N LEU A 178 -8.81 -1.26 17.97
CA LEU A 178 -8.02 -2.09 18.85
C LEU A 178 -6.53 -1.68 18.85
N SER A 179 -5.97 -1.42 17.68
CA SER A 179 -4.59 -0.97 17.55
C SER A 179 -4.39 0.40 18.22
N LYS A 180 -5.31 1.34 17.97
CA LYS A 180 -5.26 2.69 18.54
C LYS A 180 -5.45 2.69 20.05
N ASP A 181 -6.37 1.87 20.59
CA ASP A 181 -6.60 1.71 22.02
C ASP A 181 -5.37 1.15 22.77
N MET A 182 -4.54 0.40 22.07
CA MET A 182 -3.23 -0.07 22.57
C MET A 182 -2.09 0.94 22.43
N GLY A 183 -2.34 2.14 21.92
CA GLY A 183 -1.34 3.21 21.72
C GLY A 183 -0.37 2.99 20.55
N ILE A 184 -0.71 2.07 19.65
CA ILE A 184 0.07 1.75 18.45
C ILE A 184 -0.29 2.76 17.36
N LEU A 185 0.72 3.32 16.67
CA LEU A 185 0.48 4.19 15.51
C LEU A 185 -0.28 3.42 14.41
N THR A 186 -1.52 3.85 14.13
CA THR A 186 -2.42 3.13 13.25
C THR A 186 -2.66 3.90 11.96
N VAL A 187 -2.22 3.34 10.85
CA VAL A 187 -2.35 3.93 9.50
C VAL A 187 -3.26 3.05 8.64
N GLY A 188 -4.36 3.63 8.17
CA GLY A 188 -5.24 2.99 7.20
C GLY A 188 -4.81 3.31 5.78
N VAL A 189 -4.65 2.31 4.93
CA VAL A 189 -4.39 2.46 3.49
C VAL A 189 -5.46 1.68 2.75
N VAL A 190 -6.45 2.36 2.18
CA VAL A 190 -7.65 1.72 1.66
C VAL A 190 -7.98 2.19 0.24
N THR A 191 -8.60 1.31 -0.54
CA THR A 191 -9.09 1.65 -1.88
C THR A 191 -10.58 1.96 -1.85
N TYR A 192 -10.98 3.00 -2.60
CA TYR A 192 -12.37 3.28 -2.93
C TYR A 192 -12.76 2.54 -4.21
N PRO A 193 -13.93 1.87 -4.27
CA PRO A 193 -14.31 1.02 -5.40
C PRO A 193 -14.43 1.81 -6.71
N PHE A 194 -14.25 1.11 -7.82
CA PHE A 194 -14.51 1.66 -9.14
C PHE A 194 -15.99 2.00 -9.33
N SER A 195 -16.29 3.01 -10.15
CA SER A 195 -17.66 3.44 -10.45
C SER A 195 -18.49 2.33 -11.10
N PHE A 196 -17.87 1.45 -11.91
CA PHE A 196 -18.54 0.29 -12.52
C PHE A 196 -18.92 -0.82 -11.52
N GLU A 197 -18.33 -0.85 -10.31
CA GLU A 197 -18.71 -1.83 -9.28
C GLU A 197 -20.08 -1.59 -8.67
N GLY A 198 -20.66 -0.44 -8.94
CA GLY A 198 -22.05 -0.09 -8.64
C GLY A 198 -22.24 0.78 -7.40
N ARG A 199 -23.32 1.56 -7.44
CA ARG A 199 -23.64 2.58 -6.45
C ARG A 199 -23.76 2.06 -5.02
N ARG A 200 -24.23 0.81 -4.83
CA ARG A 200 -24.36 0.23 -3.49
C ARG A 200 -23.00 0.07 -2.82
N ARG A 201 -21.98 -0.42 -3.57
CA ARG A 201 -20.61 -0.55 -3.07
C ARG A 201 -20.00 0.80 -2.74
N ALA A 202 -20.23 1.82 -3.57
CA ALA A 202 -19.77 3.18 -3.33
C ALA A 202 -20.33 3.77 -2.03
N LEU A 203 -21.64 3.61 -1.77
CA LEU A 203 -22.26 4.06 -0.51
C LEU A 203 -21.68 3.33 0.71
N GLN A 204 -21.58 2.00 0.65
CA GLN A 204 -20.97 1.21 1.70
C GLN A 204 -19.50 1.59 1.96
N ALA A 205 -18.77 1.94 0.90
CA ALA A 205 -17.38 2.40 1.03
C ALA A 205 -17.32 3.75 1.74
N THR A 206 -18.18 4.70 1.40
CA THR A 206 -18.22 6.02 2.05
C THR A 206 -18.50 5.89 3.54
N ASP A 207 -19.54 5.15 3.94
CA ASP A 207 -19.89 4.94 5.35
C ASP A 207 -18.74 4.23 6.11
N GLY A 208 -18.11 3.24 5.46
CA GLY A 208 -16.98 2.51 6.05
C GLY A 208 -15.73 3.37 6.22
N ILE A 209 -15.42 4.23 5.24
CA ILE A 209 -14.30 5.17 5.30
C ILE A 209 -14.48 6.18 6.43
N GLU A 210 -15.70 6.74 6.60
CA GLU A 210 -16.01 7.64 7.70
C GLU A 210 -15.85 6.96 9.06
N THR A 211 -16.25 5.69 9.16
CA THR A 211 -16.09 4.90 10.38
C THR A 211 -14.63 4.58 10.66
N LEU A 212 -13.87 4.18 9.63
CA LEU A 212 -12.46 3.87 9.75
C LEU A 212 -11.64 5.11 10.15
N ARG A 213 -11.94 6.27 9.56
CA ARG A 213 -11.26 7.55 9.83
C ARG A 213 -11.29 7.93 11.31
N LYS A 214 -12.39 7.65 12.00
CA LYS A 214 -12.53 7.93 13.46
C LYS A 214 -11.64 7.02 14.31
N ASN A 215 -11.25 5.87 13.77
CA ASN A 215 -10.54 4.82 14.49
C ASN A 215 -9.05 4.69 14.09
N VAL A 216 -8.56 5.44 13.12
CA VAL A 216 -7.14 5.48 12.72
C VAL A 216 -6.50 6.80 13.13
N ASP A 217 -5.17 6.87 13.10
CA ASP A 217 -4.40 8.11 13.25
C ASP A 217 -4.29 8.84 11.92
N THR A 218 -3.96 8.09 10.87
CA THR A 218 -3.86 8.59 9.49
C THR A 218 -4.63 7.66 8.58
N LEU A 219 -5.39 8.22 7.65
CA LEU A 219 -6.12 7.47 6.63
C LEU A 219 -5.71 7.92 5.24
N ILE A 220 -5.14 7.01 4.46
CA ILE A 220 -4.85 7.18 3.05
C ILE A 220 -5.94 6.48 2.26
N VAL A 221 -6.66 7.22 1.43
CA VAL A 221 -7.72 6.67 0.58
C VAL A 221 -7.31 6.82 -0.88
N ILE A 222 -7.35 5.74 -1.62
CA ILE A 222 -6.97 5.66 -3.02
C ILE A 222 -8.23 5.47 -3.86
N PRO A 223 -8.67 6.51 -4.61
CA PRO A 223 -9.81 6.36 -5.50
C PRO A 223 -9.41 5.55 -6.74
N ASN A 224 -9.97 4.34 -6.90
CA ASN A 224 -9.62 3.46 -8.01
C ASN A 224 -9.96 4.07 -9.39
N ASP A 225 -10.98 4.91 -9.47
CA ASP A 225 -11.34 5.58 -10.72
C ASP A 225 -10.22 6.49 -11.24
N ARG A 226 -9.40 7.08 -10.36
CA ARG A 226 -8.25 7.90 -10.76
C ARG A 226 -7.12 7.08 -11.38
N LEU A 227 -7.05 5.80 -11.07
CA LEU A 227 -6.08 4.91 -11.69
C LEU A 227 -6.42 4.66 -13.17
N LEU A 228 -7.70 4.77 -13.55
CA LEU A 228 -8.12 4.63 -14.94
C LEU A 228 -7.62 5.79 -15.82
N ASP A 229 -7.38 6.96 -15.23
CA ASP A 229 -6.82 8.13 -15.94
C ASP A 229 -5.34 7.90 -16.35
N VAL A 230 -4.63 7.03 -15.61
CA VAL A 230 -3.22 6.68 -15.88
C VAL A 230 -3.08 5.55 -16.88
N VAL A 231 -4.09 4.70 -16.93
CA VAL A 231 -4.07 3.47 -17.73
C VAL A 231 -4.82 3.71 -19.05
N GLY A 232 -4.27 3.20 -20.15
CA GLY A 232 -4.91 3.35 -21.46
C GLY A 232 -6.25 2.61 -21.56
N GLU A 233 -7.12 3.07 -22.46
CA GLU A 233 -8.49 2.52 -22.69
C GLU A 233 -8.53 1.01 -23.03
N SER A 234 -7.40 0.42 -23.41
CA SER A 234 -7.30 -1.01 -23.80
C SER A 234 -6.85 -1.93 -22.66
N THR A 235 -6.77 -1.44 -21.42
CA THR A 235 -6.24 -2.23 -20.30
C THR A 235 -7.22 -3.29 -19.82
N PRO A 236 -6.81 -4.56 -19.69
CA PRO A 236 -7.63 -5.62 -19.13
C PRO A 236 -8.09 -5.30 -17.69
N LEU A 237 -9.30 -5.74 -17.35
CA LEU A 237 -9.86 -5.52 -16.01
C LEU A 237 -8.97 -6.08 -14.87
N GLN A 238 -8.28 -7.19 -15.12
CA GLN A 238 -7.36 -7.79 -14.14
C GLN A 238 -6.19 -6.85 -13.85
N ASP A 239 -5.64 -6.20 -14.87
CA ASP A 239 -4.52 -5.29 -14.72
C ASP A 239 -4.91 -4.02 -13.97
N ALA A 240 -6.17 -3.55 -14.13
CA ALA A 240 -6.70 -2.43 -13.35
C ALA A 240 -6.76 -2.74 -11.84
N PHE A 241 -7.18 -3.95 -11.46
CA PHE A 241 -7.15 -4.37 -10.06
C PHE A 241 -5.72 -4.58 -9.55
N LEU A 242 -4.84 -5.15 -10.37
CA LEU A 242 -3.43 -5.29 -10.02
C LEU A 242 -2.76 -3.94 -9.79
N LEU A 243 -3.13 -2.92 -10.57
CA LEU A 243 -2.64 -1.56 -10.37
C LEU A 243 -3.12 -0.98 -9.04
N ALA A 244 -4.39 -1.18 -8.68
CA ALA A 244 -4.93 -0.74 -7.39
C ALA A 244 -4.18 -1.40 -6.21
N ASP A 245 -3.92 -2.72 -6.30
CA ASP A 245 -3.14 -3.45 -5.30
C ASP A 245 -1.68 -2.95 -5.26
N ASP A 246 -1.10 -2.57 -6.42
CA ASP A 246 0.27 -2.05 -6.49
C ASP A 246 0.40 -0.65 -5.86
N VAL A 247 -0.61 0.21 -6.02
CA VAL A 247 -0.62 1.51 -5.35
C VAL A 247 -0.74 1.37 -3.83
N LEU A 248 -1.55 0.42 -3.34
CA LEU A 248 -1.58 0.07 -1.91
C LEU A 248 -0.20 -0.38 -1.42
N ARG A 249 0.50 -1.21 -2.20
CA ARG A 249 1.88 -1.64 -1.93
C ARG A 249 2.83 -0.45 -1.85
N GLN A 250 2.81 0.43 -2.83
CA GLN A 250 3.66 1.63 -2.86
C GLN A 250 3.40 2.54 -1.66
N GLY A 251 2.14 2.69 -1.24
CA GLY A 251 1.77 3.45 -0.06
C GLY A 251 2.35 2.89 1.24
N VAL A 252 2.28 1.59 1.43
CA VAL A 252 2.87 0.92 2.60
C VAL A 252 4.40 0.93 2.50
N GLN A 253 4.95 0.61 1.33
CA GLN A 253 6.39 0.56 1.08
C GLN A 253 7.04 1.92 1.32
N GLY A 254 6.50 3.00 0.76
CA GLY A 254 7.07 4.33 0.90
C GLY A 254 7.22 4.79 2.36
N ILE A 255 6.31 4.36 3.25
CA ILE A 255 6.41 4.66 4.68
C ILE A 255 7.34 3.69 5.39
N SER A 256 7.26 2.40 5.07
CA SER A 256 8.10 1.40 5.74
C SER A 256 9.58 1.57 5.40
N ASP A 257 9.91 1.87 4.14
CA ASP A 257 11.29 2.03 3.68
C ASP A 257 12.01 3.16 4.40
N ILE A 258 11.32 4.28 4.67
CA ILE A 258 11.88 5.40 5.44
C ILE A 258 12.31 4.96 6.85
N ILE A 259 11.57 4.01 7.43
CA ILE A 259 11.76 3.57 8.82
C ILE A 259 12.72 2.39 8.91
N THR A 260 12.62 1.42 7.98
CA THR A 260 13.30 0.13 8.08
C THR A 260 14.62 0.05 7.33
N ILE A 261 14.78 0.81 6.23
CA ILE A 261 15.98 0.75 5.41
C ILE A 261 16.96 1.84 5.83
N PRO A 262 18.18 1.48 6.29
CA PRO A 262 19.19 2.48 6.59
C PRO A 262 19.64 3.17 5.29
N GLY A 263 19.25 4.43 5.13
CA GLY A 263 19.54 5.26 3.96
C GLY A 263 20.66 6.26 4.20
N LEU A 264 20.88 7.17 3.25
CA LEU A 264 21.80 8.32 3.40
C LEU A 264 21.28 9.33 4.43
N VAL A 265 19.97 9.51 4.48
CA VAL A 265 19.27 10.35 5.47
C VAL A 265 18.16 9.50 6.04
N ASN A 266 18.32 9.11 7.30
CA ASN A 266 17.31 8.34 8.03
C ASN A 266 16.41 9.29 8.80
N VAL A 267 15.13 8.93 8.85
CA VAL A 267 14.13 9.59 9.66
C VAL A 267 13.87 8.75 10.91
N ASP A 268 13.86 9.37 12.08
CA ASP A 268 13.49 8.70 13.31
C ASP A 268 12.01 8.33 13.31
N PHE A 269 11.69 7.14 13.81
CA PHE A 269 10.28 6.72 13.96
C PHE A 269 9.44 7.73 14.77
N ALA A 270 10.06 8.41 15.73
CA ALA A 270 9.39 9.43 16.53
C ALA A 270 8.92 10.62 15.69
N ASP A 271 9.69 11.03 14.68
CA ASP A 271 9.35 12.13 13.77
C ASP A 271 8.18 11.74 12.85
N VAL A 272 8.24 10.54 12.27
CA VAL A 272 7.13 9.99 11.47
C VAL A 272 5.86 9.90 12.32
N LYS A 273 5.98 9.41 13.56
CA LYS A 273 4.87 9.34 14.51
C LYS A 273 4.29 10.71 14.82
N ALA A 274 5.12 11.73 14.99
CA ALA A 274 4.68 13.09 15.31
C ALA A 274 3.83 13.71 14.17
N ILE A 275 4.19 13.45 12.90
CA ILE A 275 3.44 13.94 11.73
C ILE A 275 2.17 13.13 11.49
N MET A 276 2.22 11.80 11.70
CA MET A 276 1.12 10.91 11.33
C MET A 276 0.10 10.69 12.46
N SER A 277 0.43 10.99 13.73
CA SER A 277 -0.52 10.83 14.83
C SER A 277 -1.66 11.84 14.72
N ASN A 278 -2.90 11.32 14.71
CA ASN A 278 -4.13 12.10 14.65
C ASN A 278 -4.17 13.13 13.49
N SER A 279 -3.50 12.84 12.39
CA SER A 279 -3.43 13.74 11.23
C SER A 279 -4.65 13.66 10.31
N GLY A 280 -5.57 12.72 10.54
CA GLY A 280 -6.79 12.57 9.75
C GLY A 280 -6.55 11.96 8.38
N THR A 281 -7.09 12.57 7.33
CA THR A 281 -6.90 12.07 5.96
C THR A 281 -5.54 12.51 5.42
N ALA A 282 -4.83 11.58 4.80
CA ALA A 282 -3.57 11.82 4.10
C ALA A 282 -3.70 11.48 2.62
N MET A 283 -2.88 12.10 1.82
CA MET A 283 -2.78 11.83 0.38
C MET A 283 -1.43 11.25 0.04
N LEU A 284 -1.41 10.32 -0.90
CA LEU A 284 -0.22 9.66 -1.40
C LEU A 284 0.05 10.10 -2.83
N GLY A 285 1.26 10.54 -3.11
CA GLY A 285 1.76 10.77 -4.45
C GLY A 285 3.01 9.94 -4.71
N VAL A 286 3.07 9.30 -5.87
CA VAL A 286 4.24 8.54 -6.30
C VAL A 286 4.64 9.01 -7.68
N GLY A 287 5.92 9.31 -7.86
CA GLY A 287 6.50 9.71 -9.13
C GLY A 287 7.77 8.92 -9.40
N VAL A 288 7.90 8.46 -10.63
CA VAL A 288 9.07 7.72 -11.11
C VAL A 288 9.57 8.38 -12.37
N SER A 289 10.86 8.62 -12.47
CA SER A 289 11.48 9.11 -13.70
C SER A 289 12.89 8.59 -13.87
N SER A 290 13.32 8.55 -15.14
CA SER A 290 14.66 8.13 -15.56
C SER A 290 15.27 9.19 -16.49
N GLY A 291 16.60 9.29 -16.54
CA GLY A 291 17.30 10.21 -17.45
C GLY A 291 17.96 11.42 -16.77
N LYS A 292 18.20 12.50 -17.54
CA LYS A 292 19.00 13.63 -17.05
C LYS A 292 18.27 14.54 -16.06
N ASN A 293 16.97 14.70 -16.20
CA ASN A 293 16.13 15.54 -15.32
C ASN A 293 15.23 14.70 -14.43
N ARG A 294 15.59 13.41 -14.19
CA ARG A 294 14.79 12.44 -13.45
C ARG A 294 14.30 12.95 -12.09
N ALA A 295 15.12 13.73 -11.37
CA ALA A 295 14.77 14.25 -10.06
C ALA A 295 13.60 15.25 -10.11
N GLU A 296 13.64 16.20 -11.02
CA GLU A 296 12.59 17.20 -11.19
C GLU A 296 11.30 16.58 -11.76
N GLU A 297 11.45 15.73 -12.77
CA GLU A 297 10.32 15.02 -13.38
C GLU A 297 9.62 14.07 -12.40
N ALA A 298 10.39 13.30 -11.61
CA ALA A 298 9.83 12.43 -10.58
C ALA A 298 9.11 13.22 -9.48
N ALA A 299 9.69 14.34 -9.02
CA ALA A 299 9.06 15.22 -8.03
C ALA A 299 7.76 15.83 -8.57
N LEU A 300 7.76 16.34 -9.80
CA LEU A 300 6.56 16.88 -10.45
C LEU A 300 5.51 15.77 -10.67
N ALA A 301 5.91 14.59 -11.10
CA ALA A 301 5.01 13.45 -11.24
C ALA A 301 4.39 13.06 -9.90
N ALA A 302 5.17 13.02 -8.81
CA ALA A 302 4.67 12.73 -7.47
C ALA A 302 3.70 13.79 -6.95
N THR A 303 3.97 15.07 -7.20
CA THR A 303 3.10 16.18 -6.75
C THR A 303 1.86 16.37 -7.61
N SER A 304 1.94 15.98 -8.89
CA SER A 304 0.84 16.06 -9.86
C SER A 304 0.13 14.71 -10.04
N ALA A 305 0.47 13.71 -9.22
CA ALA A 305 -0.12 12.38 -9.31
C ALA A 305 -1.65 12.46 -9.31
N PRO A 306 -2.34 11.72 -10.18
CA PRO A 306 -3.81 11.73 -10.25
C PRO A 306 -4.47 11.27 -8.94
N LEU A 307 -3.72 10.63 -8.06
CA LEU A 307 -4.13 10.26 -6.71
C LEU A 307 -4.25 11.46 -5.76
N ILE A 308 -3.60 12.59 -6.09
CA ILE A 308 -3.68 13.84 -5.35
C ILE A 308 -4.75 14.70 -6.03
N GLU A 309 -5.95 14.71 -5.52
CA GLU A 309 -7.06 15.49 -6.11
C GLU A 309 -6.89 17.00 -6.02
N ARG A 310 -6.01 17.48 -5.16
CA ARG A 310 -5.71 18.91 -4.96
C ARG A 310 -4.27 19.15 -4.56
N SER A 311 -3.82 20.40 -4.71
CA SER A 311 -2.45 20.80 -4.42
C SER A 311 -2.06 20.54 -2.96
N ILE A 312 -0.83 20.13 -2.76
CA ILE A 312 -0.15 19.90 -1.48
C ILE A 312 -0.11 21.18 -0.61
N GLU A 313 -0.45 22.33 -1.17
CA GLU A 313 -0.40 23.67 -0.56
C GLU A 313 -1.13 23.82 0.79
N ARG A 314 -2.02 22.89 1.14
CA ARG A 314 -2.82 22.93 2.37
C ARG A 314 -2.46 21.86 3.39
N ALA A 315 -1.43 21.07 3.10
CA ALA A 315 -0.96 20.07 4.03
C ALA A 315 -0.20 20.71 5.19
N THR A 316 -0.48 20.29 6.42
CA THR A 316 0.27 20.76 7.59
C THR A 316 1.49 19.90 7.90
N GLY A 317 1.53 18.68 7.37
CA GLY A 317 2.67 17.77 7.47
C GLY A 317 2.95 17.09 6.13
N ILE A 318 4.20 17.00 5.74
CA ILE A 318 4.64 16.34 4.53
C ILE A 318 5.81 15.43 4.86
N VAL A 319 5.66 14.16 4.49
CA VAL A 319 6.74 13.18 4.54
C VAL A 319 7.03 12.75 3.11
N TYR A 320 8.28 12.86 2.68
CA TYR A 320 8.63 12.34 1.37
C TYR A 320 9.90 11.49 1.40
N ASN A 321 9.90 10.46 0.58
CA ASN A 321 11.02 9.54 0.41
C ASN A 321 11.57 9.63 -1.01
N ILE A 322 12.88 9.66 -1.12
CA ILE A 322 13.60 9.60 -2.39
C ILE A 322 14.35 8.27 -2.43
N THR A 323 13.94 7.36 -3.30
CA THR A 323 14.62 6.09 -3.51
C THR A 323 15.33 6.12 -4.87
N GLY A 324 16.61 5.79 -4.89
CA GLY A 324 17.40 5.73 -6.11
C GLY A 324 18.58 4.77 -5.99
N GLY A 325 19.27 4.53 -7.08
CA GLY A 325 20.48 3.72 -7.12
C GLY A 325 21.70 4.41 -6.48
N LYS A 326 22.86 3.76 -6.53
CA LYS A 326 24.15 4.32 -6.07
C LYS A 326 24.59 5.58 -6.83
N ASP A 327 23.95 5.86 -7.96
CA ASP A 327 24.16 7.02 -8.81
C ASP A 327 23.38 8.28 -8.37
N LEU A 328 22.60 8.18 -7.26
CA LEU A 328 21.86 9.31 -6.70
C LEU A 328 22.79 10.39 -6.18
N THR A 329 22.65 11.62 -6.72
CA THR A 329 23.48 12.76 -6.37
C THR A 329 22.81 13.71 -5.38
N LEU A 330 23.61 14.41 -4.57
CA LEU A 330 23.10 15.44 -3.66
C LEU A 330 22.35 16.57 -4.41
N GLN A 331 22.74 16.88 -5.64
CA GLN A 331 22.06 17.89 -6.44
C GLN A 331 20.65 17.44 -6.84
N GLU A 332 20.45 16.16 -7.12
CA GLU A 332 19.15 15.59 -7.43
C GLU A 332 18.23 15.62 -6.19
N VAL A 333 18.76 15.20 -5.02
CA VAL A 333 18.03 15.30 -3.75
C VAL A 333 17.59 16.75 -3.46
N ASN A 334 18.50 17.72 -3.65
CA ASN A 334 18.19 19.13 -3.45
C ASN A 334 17.10 19.62 -4.42
N ARG A 335 17.13 19.19 -5.69
CA ARG A 335 16.09 19.54 -6.67
C ARG A 335 14.72 19.02 -6.29
N VAL A 336 14.64 17.74 -5.87
CA VAL A 336 13.37 17.16 -5.36
C VAL A 336 12.86 17.99 -4.19
N SER A 337 13.74 18.29 -3.23
CA SER A 337 13.37 19.08 -2.04
C SER A 337 12.88 20.48 -2.41
N GLU A 338 13.51 21.14 -3.38
CA GLU A 338 13.13 22.46 -3.87
C GLU A 338 11.74 22.44 -4.51
N VAL A 339 11.43 21.44 -5.33
CA VAL A 339 10.10 21.28 -5.94
C VAL A 339 9.04 21.04 -4.86
N VAL A 340 9.27 20.11 -3.94
CA VAL A 340 8.29 19.79 -2.89
C VAL A 340 8.04 20.98 -1.96
N THR A 341 9.11 21.64 -1.50
CA THR A 341 8.98 22.80 -0.60
C THR A 341 8.39 24.03 -1.26
N SER A 342 8.57 24.20 -2.59
CA SER A 342 7.94 25.31 -3.32
C SER A 342 6.43 25.18 -3.42
N LEU A 343 5.91 23.95 -3.34
CA LEU A 343 4.47 23.64 -3.40
C LEU A 343 3.83 23.49 -2.02
N ALA A 344 4.65 23.32 -0.98
CA ALA A 344 4.19 23.14 0.41
C ALA A 344 3.83 24.47 1.06
N ASP A 345 2.94 24.42 2.07
CA ASP A 345 2.72 25.60 2.95
C ASP A 345 4.02 25.93 3.69
N PRO A 346 4.42 27.22 3.77
CA PRO A 346 5.63 27.62 4.50
C PRO A 346 5.63 27.25 6.00
N SER A 347 4.47 26.98 6.57
CA SER A 347 4.31 26.52 7.96
C SER A 347 4.27 25.00 8.12
N ALA A 348 4.26 24.26 7.00
CA ALA A 348 4.17 22.80 7.04
C ALA A 348 5.45 22.18 7.63
N ASN A 349 5.26 21.13 8.44
CA ASN A 349 6.37 20.31 8.92
C ASN A 349 6.78 19.34 7.80
N VAL A 350 7.98 19.51 7.25
CA VAL A 350 8.48 18.72 6.13
C VAL A 350 9.59 17.80 6.59
N ILE A 351 9.40 16.50 6.43
CA ILE A 351 10.40 15.47 6.73
C ILE A 351 10.76 14.74 5.45
N PHE A 352 12.05 14.49 5.23
CA PHE A 352 12.49 13.74 4.07
C PHE A 352 13.45 12.59 4.44
N GLY A 353 13.33 11.49 3.69
CA GLY A 353 14.25 10.38 3.70
C GLY A 353 14.92 10.20 2.34
N ALA A 354 16.12 9.66 2.34
CA ALA A 354 16.82 9.28 1.11
C ALA A 354 17.39 7.87 1.26
N VAL A 355 16.88 6.94 0.48
CA VAL A 355 17.22 5.51 0.50
C VAL A 355 17.97 5.13 -0.78
N ILE A 356 19.03 4.36 -0.64
CA ILE A 356 19.73 3.77 -1.77
C ILE A 356 19.31 2.30 -1.91
N ASP A 357 18.78 1.94 -3.08
CA ASP A 357 18.47 0.58 -3.43
C ASP A 357 19.07 0.24 -4.81
N ASP A 358 19.91 -0.78 -4.83
CA ASP A 358 20.63 -1.23 -6.04
C ASP A 358 19.69 -1.69 -7.17
N GLN A 359 18.39 -1.91 -6.89
CA GLN A 359 17.41 -2.30 -7.89
C GLN A 359 16.99 -1.13 -8.80
N TYR A 360 17.19 0.11 -8.38
CA TYR A 360 16.75 1.33 -9.07
C TYR A 360 17.88 2.11 -9.73
N GLU A 361 18.89 1.40 -10.32
CA GLU A 361 19.96 2.07 -11.05
C GLU A 361 19.43 2.83 -12.28
N GLY A 362 19.72 4.15 -12.34
CA GLY A 362 19.29 5.01 -13.43
C GLY A 362 17.90 5.62 -13.27
N GLU A 363 17.14 5.24 -12.25
CA GLU A 363 15.79 5.74 -11.97
C GLU A 363 15.73 6.40 -10.60
N ILE A 364 14.81 7.35 -10.43
CA ILE A 364 14.49 7.96 -9.13
C ILE A 364 13.00 7.76 -8.88
N HIS A 365 12.69 7.22 -7.70
CA HIS A 365 11.36 7.07 -7.18
C HIS A 365 11.14 8.10 -6.06
N VAL A 366 10.12 8.92 -6.18
CA VAL A 366 9.74 9.90 -5.16
C VAL A 366 8.35 9.54 -4.66
N THR A 367 8.25 9.25 -3.36
CA THR A 367 6.98 9.01 -2.70
C THR A 367 6.70 10.14 -1.74
N ILE A 368 5.55 10.79 -1.87
CA ILE A 368 5.13 11.94 -1.05
C ILE A 368 3.86 11.58 -0.30
N ILE A 369 3.84 11.84 1.00
CA ILE A 369 2.67 11.66 1.85
C ILE A 369 2.38 13.02 2.48
N ALA A 370 1.25 13.60 2.08
CA ALA A 370 0.77 14.87 2.60
C ALA A 370 -0.35 14.60 3.62
N THR A 371 -0.26 15.21 4.80
CA THR A 371 -1.16 14.98 5.94
C THR A 371 -1.71 16.28 6.49
N GLY A 372 -2.76 16.18 7.33
CA GLY A 372 -3.28 17.32 8.08
C GLY A 372 -4.13 18.28 7.26
N PHE A 373 -4.91 17.77 6.32
CA PHE A 373 -5.89 18.56 5.58
C PHE A 373 -7.07 18.98 6.47
N SER A 374 -7.61 20.19 6.27
CA SER A 374 -8.75 20.69 7.04
C SER A 374 -10.03 19.86 6.80
N GLN A 375 -10.90 19.73 7.82
CA GLN A 375 -12.15 18.94 7.74
C GLN A 375 -13.08 19.40 6.61
N THR A 376 -13.16 20.69 6.32
CA THR A 376 -13.94 21.24 5.20
C THR A 376 -13.45 20.77 3.83
N PHE A 377 -12.18 20.41 3.74
CA PHE A 377 -11.57 19.84 2.56
C PHE A 377 -12.01 18.38 2.37
N GLU A 378 -12.07 17.63 3.46
CA GLU A 378 -12.42 16.21 3.46
C GLU A 378 -13.89 15.96 3.06
N GLU A 379 -14.82 16.80 3.50
CA GLU A 379 -16.24 16.73 3.10
C GLU A 379 -16.43 16.95 1.58
N ASN A 380 -15.55 17.70 0.94
CA ASN A 380 -15.59 17.92 -0.51
C ASN A 380 -14.98 16.76 -1.33
N LEU A 381 -14.05 15.98 -0.76
CA LEU A 381 -13.45 14.80 -1.41
C LEU A 381 -14.47 13.71 -1.70
N TRP A 382 -15.40 13.51 -0.76
CA TRP A 382 -16.45 12.50 -0.84
C TRP A 382 -17.77 13.08 -1.34
N GLY A 383 -17.75 14.34 -1.79
CA GLY A 383 -18.83 15.24 -2.16
C GLY A 383 -19.99 14.68 -2.94
N GLY A 384 -20.81 13.93 -2.24
CA GLY A 384 -22.23 13.92 -2.54
C GLY A 384 -22.84 15.13 -1.86
N LYS A 385 -23.41 16.08 -2.62
CA LYS A 385 -24.21 17.19 -2.14
C LYS A 385 -25.21 16.74 -1.05
N SER A 386 -24.76 16.66 0.19
CA SER A 386 -25.60 16.67 1.34
C SER A 386 -25.90 18.16 1.62
N SER A 387 -26.90 18.69 0.94
CA SER A 387 -27.57 19.90 1.38
C SER A 387 -28.21 19.58 2.72
N THR A 388 -27.44 19.65 3.79
CA THR A 388 -27.96 19.79 5.15
C THR A 388 -28.67 21.13 5.18
N VAL A 389 -29.98 21.08 5.01
CA VAL A 389 -30.88 22.12 5.47
C VAL A 389 -30.61 22.22 6.98
N SER A 390 -29.75 23.16 7.36
CA SER A 390 -29.62 23.57 8.76
C SER A 390 -30.97 24.11 9.21
N SER A 391 -31.75 23.26 9.85
CA SER A 391 -32.90 23.67 10.64
C SER A 391 -32.34 24.41 11.86
N ALA A 392 -32.17 25.73 11.72
CA ALA A 392 -31.99 26.63 12.84
C ALA A 392 -33.29 26.59 13.64
N SER A 393 -33.32 25.83 14.70
CA SER A 393 -34.36 25.89 15.74
C SER A 393 -34.22 27.19 16.51
N ASN A 394 -34.81 28.27 16.02
CA ASN A 394 -35.11 29.42 16.86
C ASN A 394 -36.43 29.13 17.61
N GLY A 395 -36.30 28.86 18.92
CA GLY A 395 -37.43 28.83 19.84
C GLY A 395 -38.07 30.21 19.90
N ASN A 396 -39.24 30.33 19.33
CA ASN A 396 -40.37 31.09 19.83
C ASN A 396 -41.51 30.99 18.81
N GLY A 397 -42.59 30.37 19.25
CA GLY A 397 -43.77 30.12 18.42
C GLY A 397 -44.52 31.39 18.03
N ARG A 398 -44.67 31.55 16.70
CA ARG A 398 -45.83 32.15 16.06
C ARG A 398 -45.87 31.66 14.62
N PRO A 399 -46.98 31.12 14.10
CA PRO A 399 -47.09 30.72 12.72
C PRO A 399 -47.16 31.98 11.85
N VAL A 400 -46.21 32.09 10.89
CA VAL A 400 -46.26 33.11 9.84
C VAL A 400 -47.06 32.52 8.68
N PRO A 401 -48.04 33.24 8.11
CA PRO A 401 -48.83 32.71 7.00
C PRO A 401 -47.97 32.58 5.76
N VAL A 402 -47.97 31.40 5.18
CA VAL A 402 -47.36 31.07 3.89
C VAL A 402 -48.10 31.85 2.81
N GLN A 403 -47.47 32.88 2.21
CA GLN A 403 -47.90 33.49 0.95
C GLN A 403 -47.69 32.46 -0.15
N GLN A 404 -48.77 32.02 -0.75
CA GLN A 404 -48.76 31.23 -1.96
C GLN A 404 -48.09 32.02 -3.07
N ALA A 405 -46.96 31.55 -3.54
CA ALA A 405 -46.30 32.07 -4.74
C ALA A 405 -47.24 31.81 -5.97
N ALA A 406 -47.48 32.84 -6.73
CA ALA A 406 -48.27 32.79 -7.95
C ALA A 406 -47.62 31.81 -8.97
N PRO A 407 -48.41 31.12 -9.80
CA PRO A 407 -47.91 30.16 -10.76
C PRO A 407 -47.06 30.87 -11.83
N GLN A 408 -45.80 30.49 -11.97
CA GLN A 408 -44.94 30.90 -13.05
C GLN A 408 -45.51 30.36 -14.36
N GLN A 409 -45.85 31.28 -15.28
CA GLN A 409 -46.23 30.97 -16.63
C GLN A 409 -45.06 30.24 -17.32
N GLN A 410 -45.33 29.03 -17.76
CA GLN A 410 -44.44 28.25 -18.60
C GLN A 410 -44.29 28.96 -19.95
N MET A 411 -43.08 29.42 -20.26
CA MET A 411 -42.73 29.83 -21.60
C MET A 411 -42.75 28.62 -22.55
N PRO A 412 -43.28 28.72 -23.75
CA PRO A 412 -43.29 27.64 -24.74
C PRO A 412 -41.84 27.37 -25.21
N PRO A 413 -41.48 26.12 -25.50
CA PRO A 413 -40.15 25.79 -25.99
C PRO A 413 -39.87 26.38 -27.35
N PRO A 414 -38.64 26.85 -27.64
CA PRO A 414 -38.28 27.38 -28.96
C PRO A 414 -38.39 26.28 -30.02
N GLN A 415 -38.96 26.67 -31.15
CA GLN A 415 -39.33 25.80 -32.26
C GLN A 415 -38.11 25.09 -32.86
N LEU A 416 -37.99 23.81 -32.60
CA LEU A 416 -37.04 22.87 -33.24
C LEU A 416 -37.34 22.59 -34.73
N ARG A 417 -38.28 23.32 -35.34
CA ARG A 417 -38.70 23.10 -36.75
C ARG A 417 -37.88 23.82 -37.81
N GLN A 418 -37.01 24.76 -37.45
CA GLN A 418 -36.20 25.49 -38.43
C GLN A 418 -34.82 24.92 -38.73
N LEU A 419 -34.34 23.97 -37.95
CA LEU A 419 -33.03 23.32 -38.20
C LEU A 419 -33.11 22.06 -39.07
N GLN A 420 -34.28 21.49 -39.28
CA GLN A 420 -34.45 20.32 -40.17
C GLN A 420 -34.64 20.67 -41.64
N GLN A 421 -34.89 21.92 -42.01
CA GLN A 421 -35.03 22.35 -43.43
C GLN A 421 -33.70 22.86 -44.04
N ALA A 422 -32.67 23.09 -43.29
CA ALA A 422 -31.35 23.50 -43.79
C ALA A 422 -30.40 22.34 -44.14
N ALA A 423 -30.75 21.10 -43.76
CA ALA A 423 -29.90 19.91 -43.98
C ALA A 423 -30.26 19.12 -45.25
N ALA A 424 -31.24 19.59 -46.06
CA ALA A 424 -31.75 18.88 -47.26
C ALA A 424 -31.30 19.47 -48.61
N ALA A 425 -30.27 20.34 -48.62
CA ALA A 425 -29.71 20.90 -49.86
C ALA A 425 -28.23 20.51 -50.02
N GLU A 426 -27.96 19.27 -50.35
CA GLU A 426 -26.66 18.85 -50.87
C GLU A 426 -26.62 19.14 -52.39
N PRO A 427 -25.63 19.87 -52.92
CA PRO A 427 -25.46 20.07 -54.36
C PRO A 427 -24.84 18.81 -54.99
N ALA A 428 -25.48 18.35 -56.07
CA ALA A 428 -25.07 17.25 -56.90
C ALA A 428 -23.61 17.36 -57.39
N ARG A 429 -22.81 16.33 -57.21
CA ARG A 429 -21.47 16.19 -57.78
C ARG A 429 -21.55 15.93 -59.28
N PRO A 430 -20.73 16.58 -60.14
CA PRO A 430 -20.67 16.28 -61.57
C PRO A 430 -19.93 14.96 -61.82
N SER A 431 -20.52 14.11 -62.65
CA SER A 431 -19.96 12.89 -63.18
C SER A 431 -18.73 13.19 -64.05
N LYS A 432 -17.54 12.75 -63.65
CA LYS A 432 -16.40 12.67 -64.57
C LYS A 432 -16.47 11.36 -65.34
N ARG A 433 -16.83 11.48 -66.65
CA ARG A 433 -16.52 10.47 -67.66
C ARG A 433 -15.04 10.35 -67.85
N GLY A 434 -14.61 9.11 -68.09
CA GLY A 434 -13.22 8.71 -68.22
C GLY A 434 -12.50 9.30 -69.43
N TRP A 435 -11.22 9.11 -69.38
CA TRP A 435 -10.33 8.92 -70.52
C TRP A 435 -9.08 8.19 -70.07
N TRP A 436 -8.89 6.97 -70.70
CA TRP A 436 -7.67 6.14 -70.82
C TRP A 436 -7.14 5.47 -69.60
#